data_830623289c3a4d6983854749e5970261
#
_entry.id   830623289c3a4d6983854749e5970261
#
_cell.length_a   1.000
_cell.length_b   1.000
_cell.length_c   1.000
_cell.angle_alpha   90.00
_cell.angle_beta   90.00
_cell.angle_gamma   90.00
#
_symmetry.space_group_name_H-M   'P 1'
#
loop_
_entity.id
_entity.type
_entity.pdbx_description
1 polymer ?
#
loop_
_entity_poly.entity_id
_entity_poly.type
_entity_poly.pdbx_seq_one_letter_code
_entity_poly.pdbx_strand_id
1 'polypeptide(L)'
;MNKIAIFGSTGHIGKNLISFLTNDRNYDLILFSRNSKKNEMLDNLFPESSLVIEEYDKFESDEYDVIINCIGITNPVDITKYYSKILEVGEFYDNKIINFLKKSPSTLYINMSSGAVYDTKFDSPVDDKTPTILDINHNNSVHYYALSKINSETKHRLNSELNIIDLRIFNFFSKYIELNSGFFLSELINAINNNMKFVTNDVDFVRDYINPYDFFSLIKNCVQTNNINDTFDVYSKEPISKSRILEEMSNRFDLEVEIIDKDAFSSPTGFKKNYYSISRKTAKISYEPKYSS
;
A
#
# COMPACT_ATOMS: atom_id res chain seq x y z
N MET A 1 21.10 -7.51 14.21
CA MET A 1 20.12 -6.42 14.10
C MET A 1 20.06 -6.07 12.64
N ASN A 2 18.89 -6.14 12.00
CA ASN A 2 18.77 -5.84 10.57
C ASN A 2 18.64 -4.33 10.36
N LYS A 3 19.48 -3.79 9.48
CA LYS A 3 19.42 -2.38 9.08
C LYS A 3 18.43 -2.21 7.93
N ILE A 4 17.35 -1.46 8.19
CA ILE A 4 16.22 -1.30 7.26
C ILE A 4 16.14 0.14 6.76
N ALA A 5 16.24 0.32 5.45
CA ALA A 5 15.92 1.57 4.77
C ALA A 5 14.43 1.65 4.44
N ILE A 6 13.72 2.70 4.86
CA ILE A 6 12.30 2.93 4.52
C ILE A 6 12.17 4.14 3.60
N PHE A 7 11.85 3.89 2.35
CA PHE A 7 11.52 4.91 1.36
C PHE A 7 10.03 5.27 1.48
N GLY A 8 9.71 6.57 1.42
CA GLY A 8 8.33 7.03 1.59
C GLY A 8 7.85 6.95 3.05
N SER A 9 8.75 7.13 4.00
CA SER A 9 8.53 7.07 5.46
C SER A 9 7.39 7.96 5.96
N THR A 10 7.10 9.06 5.27
CA THR A 10 6.04 10.01 5.63
C THR A 10 4.65 9.67 5.08
N GLY A 11 4.54 8.62 4.25
CA GLY A 11 3.26 8.12 3.73
C GLY A 11 2.49 7.26 4.74
N HIS A 12 1.25 6.88 4.39
CA HIS A 12 0.37 6.09 5.25
C HIS A 12 1.02 4.76 5.71
N ILE A 13 1.50 3.95 4.76
CA ILE A 13 2.15 2.67 5.06
C ILE A 13 3.48 2.89 5.77
N GLY A 14 4.29 3.88 5.34
CA GLY A 14 5.58 4.19 5.96
C GLY A 14 5.43 4.54 7.44
N LYS A 15 4.51 5.45 7.80
CA LYS A 15 4.20 5.80 9.20
C LYS A 15 3.76 4.59 10.02
N ASN A 16 2.96 3.70 9.41
CA ASN A 16 2.52 2.49 10.08
C ASN A 16 3.68 1.53 10.35
N LEU A 17 4.57 1.32 9.40
CA LEU A 17 5.77 0.49 9.59
C LEU A 17 6.67 1.05 10.68
N ILE A 18 6.92 2.36 10.69
CA ILE A 18 7.71 3.03 11.73
C ILE A 18 7.13 2.74 13.11
N SER A 19 5.81 2.87 13.29
CA SER A 19 5.15 2.66 14.58
C SER A 19 5.32 1.25 15.17
N PHE A 20 5.56 0.25 14.32
CA PHE A 20 5.80 -1.11 14.76
C PHE A 20 7.30 -1.43 14.87
N LEU A 21 8.09 -1.03 13.87
CA LEU A 21 9.51 -1.38 13.78
C LEU A 21 10.36 -0.66 14.84
N THR A 22 10.04 0.58 15.21
CA THR A 22 10.75 1.32 16.27
C THR A 22 10.63 0.66 17.65
N ASN A 23 9.58 -0.13 17.88
CA ASN A 23 9.39 -0.88 19.12
C ASN A 23 10.06 -2.26 19.12
N ASP A 24 10.65 -2.70 18.01
CA ASP A 24 11.32 -4.00 17.88
C ASP A 24 12.84 -3.79 17.80
N ARG A 25 13.55 -4.14 18.87
CA ARG A 25 15.02 -3.97 18.99
C ARG A 25 15.85 -4.78 17.99
N ASN A 26 15.21 -5.62 17.17
CA ASN A 26 15.89 -6.37 16.13
C ASN A 26 16.18 -5.55 14.88
N TYR A 27 15.66 -4.33 14.80
CA TYR A 27 15.75 -3.46 13.62
C TYR A 27 16.43 -2.13 13.93
N ASP A 28 17.29 -1.70 13.01
CA ASP A 28 17.87 -0.36 12.95
C ASP A 28 17.27 0.33 11.72
N LEU A 29 16.61 1.49 11.92
CA LEU A 29 15.82 2.13 10.88
C LEU A 29 16.51 3.37 10.35
N ILE A 30 16.65 3.45 9.02
CA ILE A 30 16.99 4.67 8.31
C ILE A 30 15.80 5.06 7.44
N LEU A 31 15.22 6.21 7.74
CA LEU A 31 14.02 6.72 7.10
C LEU A 31 14.39 7.71 6.00
N PHE A 32 13.87 7.53 4.81
CA PHE A 32 14.11 8.45 3.71
C PHE A 32 12.90 9.33 3.43
N SER A 33 13.12 10.66 3.40
CA SER A 33 12.10 11.64 3.10
C SER A 33 12.64 12.77 2.21
N ARG A 34 11.73 13.59 1.64
CA ARG A 34 12.08 14.61 0.64
C ARG A 34 12.46 15.98 1.21
N ASN A 35 12.16 16.26 2.47
CA ASN A 35 12.46 17.58 3.06
C ASN A 35 12.36 17.60 4.59
N SER A 36 13.01 18.59 5.22
CA SER A 36 13.09 18.80 6.67
C SER A 36 11.74 18.98 7.36
N LYS A 37 10.75 19.67 6.75
CA LYS A 37 9.41 19.83 7.36
C LYS A 37 8.68 18.50 7.57
N LYS A 38 8.94 17.53 6.70
CA LYS A 38 8.39 16.18 6.85
C LYS A 38 9.12 15.38 7.93
N ASN A 39 10.38 15.71 8.19
CA ASN A 39 11.15 15.11 9.27
C ASN A 39 10.58 15.57 10.63
N GLU A 40 10.36 16.88 10.83
CA GLU A 40 9.69 17.41 12.03
C GLU A 40 8.33 16.76 12.29
N MET A 41 7.57 16.45 11.23
CA MET A 41 6.31 15.73 11.39
C MET A 41 6.50 14.30 11.93
N LEU A 42 7.53 13.58 11.49
CA LEU A 42 7.82 12.23 12.00
C LEU A 42 8.31 12.28 13.45
N ASP A 43 9.20 13.21 13.79
CA ASP A 43 9.67 13.42 15.16
C ASP A 43 8.52 13.74 16.12
N ASN A 44 7.58 14.59 15.70
CA ASN A 44 6.38 14.90 16.49
C ASN A 44 5.43 13.70 16.63
N LEU A 45 5.37 12.84 15.62
CA LEU A 45 4.48 11.67 15.63
C LEU A 45 5.05 10.50 16.45
N PHE A 46 6.40 10.42 16.55
CA PHE A 46 7.13 9.37 17.25
C PHE A 46 8.18 9.94 18.22
N PRO A 47 7.76 10.77 19.21
CA PRO A 47 8.69 11.56 20.03
C PRO A 47 9.63 10.72 20.92
N GLU A 48 9.24 9.48 21.22
CA GLU A 48 10.05 8.58 22.06
C GLU A 48 11.06 7.74 21.24
N SER A 49 11.05 7.91 19.91
CA SER A 49 11.91 7.15 19.00
C SER A 49 13.06 8.02 18.52
N SER A 50 14.28 7.54 18.65
CA SER A 50 15.47 8.18 18.04
C SER A 50 15.49 7.85 16.54
N LEU A 51 14.75 8.59 15.74
CA LEU A 51 14.65 8.34 14.30
C LEU A 51 15.89 8.88 13.58
N VAL A 52 16.50 8.07 12.72
CA VAL A 52 17.50 8.52 11.76
C VAL A 52 16.77 8.82 10.45
N ILE A 53 16.72 10.10 10.06
CA ILE A 53 15.99 10.54 8.88
C ILE A 53 16.97 11.23 7.92
N GLU A 54 17.06 10.70 6.70
CA GLU A 54 17.99 11.13 5.67
C GLU A 54 17.25 11.57 4.39
N GLU A 55 17.95 12.34 3.58
CA GLU A 55 17.49 12.67 2.23
C GLU A 55 17.92 11.57 1.24
N TYR A 56 17.19 11.45 0.12
CA TYR A 56 17.41 10.36 -0.85
C TYR A 56 18.77 10.40 -1.57
N ASP A 57 19.49 11.50 -1.53
CA ASP A 57 20.86 11.60 -2.06
C ASP A 57 21.88 10.87 -1.20
N LYS A 58 21.59 10.67 0.09
CA LYS A 58 22.42 9.93 1.05
C LYS A 58 22.25 8.42 0.98
N PHE A 59 21.25 7.92 0.26
CA PHE A 59 20.89 6.49 0.25
C PHE A 59 22.07 5.58 -0.13
N GLU A 60 22.87 5.95 -1.13
CA GLU A 60 23.95 5.08 -1.62
C GLU A 60 25.23 5.16 -0.77
N SER A 61 25.26 5.95 0.29
CA SER A 61 26.42 6.09 1.18
C SER A 61 26.47 5.05 2.29
N ASP A 62 25.51 4.16 2.38
CA ASP A 62 25.35 3.18 3.48
C ASP A 62 25.01 1.79 2.94
N GLU A 63 25.02 0.78 3.80
CA GLU A 63 24.63 -0.60 3.52
C GLU A 63 23.34 -0.93 4.27
N TYR A 64 22.48 -1.75 3.66
CA TYR A 64 21.18 -2.14 4.21
C TYR A 64 20.96 -3.64 4.04
N ASP A 65 20.42 -4.28 5.08
CA ASP A 65 19.95 -5.67 4.99
C ASP A 65 18.60 -5.72 4.22
N VAL A 66 17.75 -4.70 4.44
CA VAL A 66 16.43 -4.62 3.83
C VAL A 66 16.13 -3.19 3.36
N ILE A 67 15.53 -3.06 2.19
CA ILE A 67 14.97 -1.80 1.69
C ILE A 67 13.47 -1.99 1.52
N ILE A 68 12.66 -1.12 2.15
CA ILE A 68 11.20 -1.13 2.00
C ILE A 68 10.78 0.12 1.24
N ASN A 69 10.19 -0.05 0.06
CA ASN A 69 9.73 1.06 -0.77
C ASN A 69 8.23 1.27 -0.66
N CYS A 70 7.85 2.31 0.07
CA CYS A 70 6.47 2.78 0.22
C CYS A 70 6.17 4.01 -0.66
N ILE A 71 7.07 4.37 -1.61
CA ILE A 71 6.85 5.53 -2.48
C ILE A 71 5.77 5.22 -3.51
N GLY A 72 4.88 6.17 -3.69
CA GLY A 72 3.88 6.16 -4.75
C GLY A 72 2.88 7.29 -4.58
N ILE A 73 2.26 7.68 -5.70
CA ILE A 73 1.07 8.54 -5.72
C ILE A 73 -0.11 7.57 -5.70
N THR A 74 -0.74 7.38 -4.53
CA THR A 74 -1.62 6.22 -4.29
C THR A 74 -3.04 6.59 -3.89
N ASN A 75 -3.28 7.77 -3.32
CA ASN A 75 -4.64 8.16 -2.96
C ASN A 75 -5.41 8.75 -4.17
N PRO A 76 -6.73 8.60 -4.24
CA PRO A 76 -7.55 9.01 -5.38
C PRO A 76 -7.39 10.48 -5.77
N VAL A 77 -7.28 11.37 -4.77
CA VAL A 77 -7.14 12.83 -4.99
C VAL A 77 -5.80 13.12 -5.66
N ASP A 78 -4.70 12.56 -5.16
CA ASP A 78 -3.37 12.77 -5.72
C ASP A 78 -3.20 12.08 -7.08
N ILE A 79 -3.79 10.89 -7.29
CA ILE A 79 -3.79 10.21 -8.59
C ILE A 79 -4.40 11.11 -9.65
N THR A 80 -5.54 11.73 -9.38
CA THR A 80 -6.20 12.65 -10.30
C THR A 80 -5.37 13.91 -10.54
N LYS A 81 -4.78 14.46 -9.49
CA LYS A 81 -4.03 15.72 -9.56
C LYS A 81 -2.65 15.59 -10.21
N TYR A 82 -1.96 14.47 -9.97
CA TYR A 82 -0.57 14.26 -10.35
C TYR A 82 -0.38 13.09 -11.32
N TYR A 83 -1.42 12.71 -12.08
CA TYR A 83 -1.41 11.54 -12.95
C TYR A 83 -0.20 11.48 -13.90
N SER A 84 0.25 12.64 -14.44
CA SER A 84 1.40 12.72 -15.34
C SER A 84 2.74 12.39 -14.70
N LYS A 85 2.81 12.38 -13.35
CA LYS A 85 4.04 12.09 -12.59
C LYS A 85 4.07 10.70 -11.98
N ILE A 86 2.99 9.93 -12.09
CA ILE A 86 2.88 8.63 -11.42
C ILE A 86 3.96 7.66 -11.88
N LEU A 87 4.14 7.53 -13.20
CA LEU A 87 5.16 6.66 -13.80
C LEU A 87 6.57 7.16 -13.47
N GLU A 88 6.82 8.46 -13.68
CA GLU A 88 8.14 9.08 -13.43
C GLU A 88 8.61 8.88 -11.98
N VAL A 89 7.75 9.19 -11.01
CA VAL A 89 8.08 9.04 -9.59
C VAL A 89 8.32 7.56 -9.23
N GLY A 90 7.43 6.67 -9.67
CA GLY A 90 7.59 5.24 -9.43
C GLY A 90 8.89 4.70 -10.00
N GLU A 91 9.17 5.01 -11.25
CA GLU A 91 10.35 4.53 -11.97
C GLU A 91 11.66 5.10 -11.40
N PHE A 92 11.70 6.38 -11.05
CA PHE A 92 12.89 7.04 -10.53
C PHE A 92 13.42 6.35 -9.26
N TYR A 93 12.57 6.17 -8.26
CA TYR A 93 12.99 5.57 -7.00
C TYR A 93 13.23 4.06 -7.11
N ASP A 94 12.42 3.38 -7.91
CA ASP A 94 12.57 1.95 -8.16
C ASP A 94 13.91 1.65 -8.85
N ASN A 95 14.26 2.39 -9.90
CA ASN A 95 15.56 2.27 -10.58
C ASN A 95 16.74 2.58 -9.65
N LYS A 96 16.61 3.57 -8.75
CA LYS A 96 17.63 3.88 -7.75
C LYS A 96 17.90 2.67 -6.83
N ILE A 97 16.84 2.01 -6.38
CA ILE A 97 16.95 0.81 -5.53
C ILE A 97 17.52 -0.37 -6.32
N ILE A 98 17.02 -0.66 -7.52
CA ILE A 98 17.54 -1.74 -8.37
C ILE A 98 19.04 -1.57 -8.65
N ASN A 99 19.49 -0.34 -8.93
CA ASN A 99 20.91 -0.05 -9.17
C ASN A 99 21.76 -0.26 -7.90
N PHE A 100 21.21 0.00 -6.73
CA PHE A 100 21.85 -0.33 -5.45
C PHE A 100 21.96 -1.84 -5.27
N LEU A 101 20.87 -2.60 -5.48
CA LEU A 101 20.85 -4.05 -5.35
C LEU A 101 21.87 -4.76 -6.25
N LYS A 102 22.12 -4.25 -7.46
CA LYS A 102 23.16 -4.79 -8.36
C LYS A 102 24.57 -4.72 -7.76
N LYS A 103 24.81 -3.77 -6.84
CA LYS A 103 26.07 -3.64 -6.09
C LYS A 103 26.04 -4.39 -4.76
N SER A 104 24.84 -4.64 -4.22
CA SER A 104 24.59 -5.28 -2.92
C SER A 104 23.51 -6.38 -3.05
N PRO A 105 23.79 -7.48 -3.73
CA PRO A 105 22.79 -8.48 -4.10
C PRO A 105 22.23 -9.29 -2.90
N SER A 106 22.85 -9.22 -1.74
CA SER A 106 22.34 -9.82 -0.50
C SER A 106 21.21 -9.01 0.14
N THR A 107 21.06 -7.72 -0.21
CA THR A 107 20.01 -6.86 0.32
C THR A 107 18.64 -7.31 -0.20
N LEU A 108 17.66 -7.45 0.70
CA LEU A 108 16.27 -7.71 0.33
C LEU A 108 15.55 -6.40 0.00
N TYR A 109 14.90 -6.36 -1.15
CA TYR A 109 14.01 -5.28 -1.53
C TYR A 109 12.55 -5.71 -1.37
N ILE A 110 11.78 -5.02 -0.53
CA ILE A 110 10.33 -5.19 -0.36
C ILE A 110 9.65 -3.97 -0.99
N ASN A 111 8.94 -4.20 -2.10
CA ASN A 111 8.22 -3.15 -2.82
C ASN A 111 6.73 -3.20 -2.50
N MET A 112 6.14 -2.05 -2.15
CA MET A 112 4.69 -1.91 -1.99
C MET A 112 4.03 -1.77 -3.35
N SER A 113 3.66 -2.91 -3.92
CA SER A 113 2.84 -3.01 -5.12
C SER A 113 1.35 -2.90 -4.78
N SER A 114 0.48 -3.18 -5.72
CA SER A 114 -0.97 -3.02 -5.55
C SER A 114 -1.75 -4.09 -6.31
N GLY A 115 -2.93 -4.47 -5.82
CA GLY A 115 -3.89 -5.25 -6.58
C GLY A 115 -4.31 -4.59 -7.91
N ALA A 116 -4.01 -3.30 -8.10
CA ALA A 116 -4.26 -2.60 -9.36
C ALA A 116 -3.49 -3.19 -10.55
N VAL A 117 -2.40 -3.95 -10.33
CA VAL A 117 -1.64 -4.63 -11.39
C VAL A 117 -2.48 -5.59 -12.23
N TYR A 118 -3.55 -6.12 -11.69
CA TYR A 118 -4.45 -6.99 -12.44
C TYR A 118 -5.24 -6.24 -13.50
N ASP A 119 -5.51 -4.94 -13.26
CA ASP A 119 -6.26 -4.01 -14.13
C ASP A 119 -7.50 -4.65 -14.82
N THR A 120 -8.17 -5.52 -14.11
CA THR A 120 -9.40 -6.20 -14.54
C THR A 120 -10.63 -5.51 -13.95
N LYS A 121 -11.82 -5.87 -14.42
CA LYS A 121 -13.10 -5.34 -13.91
C LYS A 121 -13.40 -5.75 -12.46
N PHE A 122 -12.70 -6.75 -11.93
CA PHE A 122 -12.95 -7.30 -10.58
C PHE A 122 -14.42 -7.73 -10.36
N ASP A 123 -15.03 -8.32 -11.37
CA ASP A 123 -16.36 -8.93 -11.25
C ASP A 123 -16.34 -10.15 -10.30
N SER A 124 -15.17 -10.78 -10.17
CA SER A 124 -14.84 -11.81 -9.19
C SER A 124 -13.50 -11.50 -8.51
N PRO A 125 -13.21 -12.10 -7.34
CA PRO A 125 -11.87 -12.03 -6.74
C PRO A 125 -10.79 -12.51 -7.71
N VAL A 126 -9.59 -11.95 -7.58
CA VAL A 126 -8.42 -12.38 -8.37
C VAL A 126 -7.61 -13.45 -7.63
N ASP A 127 -6.74 -14.12 -8.36
CA ASP A 127 -5.73 -15.04 -7.85
C ASP A 127 -4.42 -14.91 -8.65
N ASP A 128 -3.42 -15.73 -8.34
CA ASP A 128 -2.12 -15.74 -9.01
C ASP A 128 -2.15 -16.19 -10.48
N LYS A 129 -3.29 -16.68 -10.97
CA LYS A 129 -3.53 -17.07 -12.37
C LYS A 129 -4.30 -16.01 -13.16
N THR A 130 -4.84 -15.02 -12.46
CA THR A 130 -5.62 -13.96 -13.10
C THR A 130 -4.71 -13.10 -13.97
N PRO A 131 -4.97 -12.98 -15.29
CA PRO A 131 -4.15 -12.18 -16.17
C PRO A 131 -4.39 -10.68 -15.95
N THR A 132 -3.36 -9.88 -16.22
CA THR A 132 -3.51 -8.43 -16.37
C THR A 132 -4.19 -8.12 -17.71
N ILE A 133 -5.22 -7.27 -17.70
CA ILE A 133 -5.92 -6.81 -18.90
C ILE A 133 -5.75 -5.30 -18.99
N LEU A 134 -5.01 -4.82 -19.99
CA LEU A 134 -4.65 -3.42 -20.15
C LEU A 134 -5.13 -2.89 -21.49
N ASP A 135 -5.96 -1.84 -21.49
CA ASP A 135 -6.32 -1.08 -22.68
C ASP A 135 -5.42 0.15 -22.82
N ILE A 136 -4.32 0.01 -23.55
CA ILE A 136 -3.34 1.09 -23.74
C ILE A 136 -3.91 2.27 -24.52
N ASN A 137 -4.90 2.04 -25.38
CA ASN A 137 -5.42 3.08 -26.26
C ASN A 137 -6.44 4.01 -25.55
N HIS A 138 -7.03 3.56 -24.43
CA HIS A 138 -8.07 4.30 -23.71
C HIS A 138 -7.70 4.48 -22.22
N ASN A 139 -6.44 4.86 -21.96
CA ASN A 139 -5.93 5.05 -20.60
C ASN A 139 -6.53 6.28 -19.91
N ASN A 140 -6.74 6.14 -18.60
CA ASN A 140 -7.10 7.23 -17.71
C ASN A 140 -6.14 7.25 -16.49
N SER A 141 -6.35 8.18 -15.57
CA SER A 141 -5.47 8.35 -14.39
C SER A 141 -5.32 7.09 -13.53
N VAL A 142 -6.37 6.26 -13.45
CA VAL A 142 -6.35 4.99 -12.68
C VAL A 142 -5.45 3.96 -13.37
N HIS A 143 -5.51 3.87 -14.70
CA HIS A 143 -4.64 2.97 -15.47
C HIS A 143 -3.16 3.35 -15.36
N TYR A 144 -2.80 4.65 -15.30
CA TYR A 144 -1.40 5.05 -15.07
C TYR A 144 -0.85 4.57 -13.73
N TYR A 145 -1.70 4.51 -12.69
CA TYR A 145 -1.30 3.92 -11.42
C TYR A 145 -1.03 2.41 -11.55
N ALA A 146 -1.93 1.66 -12.20
CA ALA A 146 -1.73 0.25 -12.49
C ALA A 146 -0.46 0.02 -13.32
N LEU A 147 -0.27 0.79 -14.40
CA LEU A 147 0.91 0.74 -15.25
C LEU A 147 2.22 0.97 -14.50
N SER A 148 2.25 1.92 -13.56
CA SER A 148 3.43 2.16 -12.72
C SER A 148 3.82 0.92 -11.92
N LYS A 149 2.83 0.22 -11.34
CA LYS A 149 3.08 -1.00 -10.57
C LYS A 149 3.47 -2.18 -11.47
N ILE A 150 2.82 -2.36 -12.61
CA ILE A 150 3.17 -3.37 -13.62
C ILE A 150 4.60 -3.17 -14.11
N ASN A 151 5.00 -1.93 -14.41
CA ASN A 151 6.36 -1.61 -14.84
C ASN A 151 7.41 -2.01 -13.80
N SER A 152 7.21 -1.68 -12.52
CA SER A 152 8.10 -2.09 -11.43
C SER A 152 8.19 -3.61 -11.32
N GLU A 153 7.06 -4.32 -11.21
CA GLU A 153 7.06 -5.78 -11.10
C GLU A 153 7.70 -6.46 -12.30
N THR A 154 7.50 -5.94 -13.52
CA THR A 154 8.13 -6.47 -14.73
C THR A 154 9.66 -6.33 -14.67
N LYS A 155 10.17 -5.17 -14.27
CA LYS A 155 11.61 -4.94 -14.08
C LYS A 155 12.19 -5.87 -13.01
N HIS A 156 11.45 -6.09 -11.92
CA HIS A 156 11.87 -6.98 -10.85
C HIS A 156 12.02 -8.43 -11.35
N ARG A 157 11.07 -8.95 -12.12
CA ARG A 157 11.14 -10.31 -12.71
C ARG A 157 12.24 -10.44 -13.76
N LEU A 158 12.57 -9.36 -14.49
CA LEU A 158 13.71 -9.35 -15.42
C LEU A 158 15.07 -9.42 -14.73
N ASN A 159 15.17 -8.98 -13.46
CA ASN A 159 16.36 -9.08 -12.62
C ASN A 159 16.18 -10.23 -11.61
N SER A 160 15.93 -11.43 -12.10
CA SER A 160 15.56 -12.60 -11.30
C SER A 160 16.63 -13.04 -10.30
N GLU A 161 17.87 -12.61 -10.48
CA GLU A 161 19.01 -12.85 -9.59
C GLU A 161 19.00 -11.96 -8.34
N LEU A 162 18.23 -10.87 -8.36
CA LEU A 162 18.09 -9.96 -7.21
C LEU A 162 17.03 -10.46 -6.22
N ASN A 163 17.23 -10.13 -4.96
CA ASN A 163 16.38 -10.52 -3.86
C ASN A 163 15.22 -9.51 -3.71
N ILE A 164 14.07 -9.77 -4.32
CA ILE A 164 12.95 -8.82 -4.42
C ILE A 164 11.61 -9.48 -4.09
N ILE A 165 10.83 -8.84 -3.23
CA ILE A 165 9.44 -9.18 -2.92
C ILE A 165 8.53 -8.02 -3.30
N ASP A 166 7.56 -8.28 -4.19
CA ASP A 166 6.47 -7.35 -4.46
C ASP A 166 5.23 -7.74 -3.65
N LEU A 167 4.74 -6.85 -2.80
CA LEU A 167 3.53 -7.04 -2.03
C LEU A 167 2.37 -6.29 -2.69
N ARG A 168 1.43 -7.02 -3.29
CA ARG A 168 0.24 -6.47 -3.92
C ARG A 168 -0.83 -6.18 -2.88
N ILE A 169 -0.87 -4.95 -2.41
CA ILE A 169 -1.83 -4.49 -1.40
C ILE A 169 -3.10 -4.05 -2.11
N PHE A 170 -4.25 -4.61 -1.73
CA PHE A 170 -5.56 -4.20 -2.25
C PHE A 170 -6.10 -3.01 -1.48
N ASN A 171 -6.22 -3.13 -0.15
CA ASN A 171 -6.59 -2.02 0.71
C ASN A 171 -5.81 -2.12 2.02
N PHE A 172 -5.41 -0.97 2.53
CA PHE A 172 -4.77 -0.83 3.82
C PHE A 172 -5.44 0.27 4.61
N PHE A 173 -5.76 -0.02 5.87
CA PHE A 173 -6.39 0.93 6.76
C PHE A 173 -5.68 0.96 8.11
N SER A 174 -5.33 2.16 8.59
CA SER A 174 -4.76 2.37 9.92
C SER A 174 -5.03 3.79 10.42
N LYS A 175 -4.72 4.06 11.68
CA LYS A 175 -4.86 5.38 12.31
C LYS A 175 -4.05 6.50 11.60
N TYR A 176 -3.15 6.15 10.70
CA TYR A 176 -2.33 7.11 9.93
C TYR A 176 -2.91 7.46 8.56
N ILE A 177 -4.12 7.02 8.26
CA ILE A 177 -4.79 7.38 7.00
C ILE A 177 -5.06 8.88 6.93
N GLU A 178 -4.84 9.47 5.77
CA GLU A 178 -5.19 10.87 5.54
C GLU A 178 -6.68 10.98 5.24
N LEU A 179 -7.42 11.71 6.10
CA LEU A 179 -8.87 11.81 5.98
C LEU A 179 -9.34 12.49 4.69
N ASN A 180 -8.50 13.33 4.07
CA ASN A 180 -8.79 13.99 2.80
C ASN A 180 -8.28 13.21 1.58
N SER A 181 -8.02 11.92 1.71
CA SER A 181 -7.45 11.09 0.66
C SER A 181 -8.43 10.64 -0.42
N GLY A 182 -9.75 10.77 -0.17
CA GLY A 182 -10.80 10.32 -1.10
C GLY A 182 -11.05 8.81 -1.11
N PHE A 183 -10.50 8.07 -0.13
CA PHE A 183 -10.85 6.67 0.07
C PHE A 183 -12.20 6.54 0.80
N PHE A 184 -12.95 5.49 0.48
CA PHE A 184 -14.23 5.20 1.10
C PHE A 184 -14.21 5.28 2.63
N LEU A 185 -13.23 4.60 3.29
CA LEU A 185 -13.13 4.64 4.75
C LEU A 185 -12.69 6.01 5.29
N SER A 186 -11.89 6.77 4.56
CA SER A 186 -11.51 8.13 4.99
C SER A 186 -12.69 9.08 4.95
N GLU A 187 -13.53 9.00 3.91
CA GLU A 187 -14.75 9.79 3.79
C GLU A 187 -15.77 9.42 4.87
N LEU A 188 -15.93 8.12 5.12
CA LEU A 188 -16.83 7.61 6.17
C LEU A 188 -16.40 8.10 7.56
N ILE A 189 -15.11 8.03 7.90
CA ILE A 189 -14.60 8.54 9.18
C ILE A 189 -14.74 10.06 9.26
N ASN A 190 -14.53 10.78 8.16
CA ASN A 190 -14.80 12.21 8.11
C ASN A 190 -16.26 12.54 8.44
N ALA A 191 -17.21 11.78 7.91
CA ALA A 191 -18.63 11.97 8.21
C ALA A 191 -18.91 11.75 9.71
N ILE A 192 -18.36 10.68 10.31
CA ILE A 192 -18.47 10.39 11.74
C ILE A 192 -17.87 11.52 12.59
N ASN A 193 -16.63 11.93 12.31
CA ASN A 193 -15.92 12.94 13.10
C ASN A 193 -16.60 14.32 13.06
N ASN A 194 -17.32 14.62 11.99
CA ASN A 194 -18.00 15.91 11.82
C ASN A 194 -19.52 15.84 12.06
N ASN A 195 -20.04 14.71 12.55
CA ASN A 195 -21.46 14.47 12.74
C ASN A 195 -22.29 14.77 11.47
N MET A 196 -21.78 14.36 10.32
CA MET A 196 -22.45 14.53 9.02
C MET A 196 -23.04 13.21 8.54
N LYS A 197 -24.10 13.31 7.72
CA LYS A 197 -24.58 12.14 6.98
C LYS A 197 -23.51 11.63 6.02
N PHE A 198 -23.36 10.32 5.94
CA PHE A 198 -22.53 9.68 4.93
C PHE A 198 -23.37 9.40 3.66
N VAL A 199 -23.08 10.11 2.60
CA VAL A 199 -23.80 9.97 1.33
C VAL A 199 -23.06 8.95 0.44
N THR A 200 -23.78 7.93 -0.03
CA THR A 200 -23.21 6.90 -0.90
C THR A 200 -24.26 6.35 -1.87
N ASN A 201 -23.87 5.54 -2.86
CA ASN A 201 -24.80 4.90 -3.78
C ASN A 201 -25.31 3.54 -3.26
N ASP A 202 -26.27 2.93 -3.97
CA ASP A 202 -26.85 1.63 -3.66
C ASP A 202 -25.98 0.43 -4.07
N VAL A 203 -24.90 0.68 -4.85
CA VAL A 203 -24.04 -0.39 -5.37
C VAL A 203 -23.15 -0.96 -4.29
N ASP A 204 -23.30 -2.25 -4.00
CA ASP A 204 -22.44 -2.96 -3.04
C ASP A 204 -21.10 -3.37 -3.67
N PHE A 205 -20.08 -3.47 -2.84
CA PHE A 205 -18.76 -3.95 -3.19
C PHE A 205 -18.15 -4.75 -2.05
N VAL A 206 -17.16 -5.57 -2.37
CA VAL A 206 -16.37 -6.30 -1.38
C VAL A 206 -14.92 -5.81 -1.43
N ARG A 207 -14.34 -5.58 -0.26
CA ARG A 207 -12.95 -5.15 -0.06
C ARG A 207 -12.28 -6.04 0.97
N ASP A 208 -10.96 -6.09 0.87
CA ASP A 208 -10.10 -6.77 1.83
C ASP A 208 -9.13 -5.74 2.42
N TYR A 209 -9.38 -5.32 3.66
CA TYR A 209 -8.56 -4.38 4.41
C TYR A 209 -7.61 -5.14 5.32
N ILE A 210 -6.33 -5.14 4.97
CA ILE A 210 -5.31 -5.76 5.81
C ILE A 210 -5.18 -5.05 7.16
N ASN A 211 -5.24 -5.82 8.24
CA ASN A 211 -5.00 -5.30 9.59
C ASN A 211 -3.53 -4.89 9.76
N PRO A 212 -3.22 -3.74 10.40
CA PRO A 212 -1.84 -3.29 10.63
C PRO A 212 -0.93 -4.29 11.33
N TYR A 213 -1.43 -5.08 12.28
CA TYR A 213 -0.65 -6.13 12.96
C TYR A 213 -0.33 -7.31 12.04
N ASP A 214 -1.29 -7.72 11.21
CA ASP A 214 -1.07 -8.77 10.20
C ASP A 214 -0.09 -8.29 9.13
N PHE A 215 -0.21 -7.03 8.70
CA PHE A 215 0.72 -6.44 7.77
C PHE A 215 2.14 -6.40 8.32
N PHE A 216 2.32 -6.01 9.58
CA PHE A 216 3.62 -6.05 10.24
C PHE A 216 4.17 -7.47 10.33
N SER A 217 3.33 -8.46 10.68
CA SER A 217 3.72 -9.88 10.70
C SER A 217 4.18 -10.35 9.31
N LEU A 218 3.49 -9.95 8.25
CA LEU A 218 3.89 -10.23 6.87
C LEU A 218 5.27 -9.64 6.55
N ILE A 219 5.52 -8.37 6.90
CA ILE A 219 6.83 -7.73 6.69
C ILE A 219 7.93 -8.48 7.44
N LYS A 220 7.69 -8.90 8.69
CA LYS A 220 8.66 -9.71 9.45
C LYS A 220 8.99 -11.03 8.74
N ASN A 221 7.99 -11.71 8.21
CA ASN A 221 8.18 -12.96 7.47
C ASN A 221 8.96 -12.71 6.17
N CYS A 222 8.68 -11.60 5.47
CA CYS A 222 9.48 -11.21 4.30
C CYS A 222 10.96 -11.00 4.66
N VAL A 223 11.23 -10.27 5.76
CA VAL A 223 12.61 -9.99 6.24
C VAL A 223 13.38 -11.27 6.57
N GLN A 224 12.68 -12.32 6.99
CA GLN A 224 13.29 -13.63 7.31
C GLN A 224 13.48 -14.52 6.07
N THR A 225 12.97 -14.10 4.91
CA THR A 225 13.05 -14.88 3.67
C THR A 225 14.28 -14.46 2.87
N ASN A 226 15.05 -15.45 2.41
CA ASN A 226 16.26 -15.22 1.62
C ASN A 226 16.12 -15.80 0.21
N ASN A 227 16.88 -15.26 -0.74
CA ASN A 227 16.99 -15.75 -2.12
C ASN A 227 15.62 -15.87 -2.81
N ILE A 228 14.86 -14.81 -2.76
CA ILE A 228 13.52 -14.75 -3.33
C ILE A 228 13.39 -13.60 -4.33
N ASN A 229 12.76 -13.91 -5.47
CA ASN A 229 12.29 -12.89 -6.42
C ASN A 229 10.86 -13.28 -6.84
N ASP A 230 9.86 -12.76 -6.11
CA ASP A 230 8.48 -13.19 -6.29
C ASP A 230 7.47 -12.08 -5.94
N THR A 231 6.20 -12.31 -6.27
CA THR A 231 5.07 -11.43 -5.95
C THR A 231 4.08 -12.13 -5.05
N PHE A 232 3.48 -11.39 -4.11
CA PHE A 232 2.47 -11.91 -3.19
C PHE A 232 1.29 -10.96 -3.08
N ASP A 233 0.09 -11.50 -3.23
CA ASP A 233 -1.13 -10.79 -2.92
C ASP A 233 -1.31 -10.71 -1.41
N VAL A 234 -1.55 -9.51 -0.89
CA VAL A 234 -1.77 -9.28 0.55
C VAL A 234 -3.25 -9.37 0.85
N TYR A 235 -3.62 -10.17 1.84
CA TYR A 235 -5.01 -10.43 2.22
C TYR A 235 -5.20 -10.50 3.73
N SER A 236 -6.43 -10.22 4.20
CA SER A 236 -6.88 -10.44 5.57
C SER A 236 -7.49 -11.84 5.73
N LYS A 237 -7.92 -12.17 6.94
CA LYS A 237 -8.60 -13.45 7.20
C LYS A 237 -9.90 -13.58 6.42
N GLU A 238 -10.67 -12.49 6.32
CA GLU A 238 -11.94 -12.41 5.58
C GLU A 238 -12.15 -11.01 5.02
N PRO A 239 -12.57 -10.87 3.74
CA PRO A 239 -12.98 -9.60 3.17
C PRO A 239 -14.35 -9.15 3.73
N ILE A 240 -14.69 -7.88 3.53
CA ILE A 240 -15.91 -7.27 4.03
C ILE A 240 -16.70 -6.56 2.92
N SER A 241 -18.04 -6.64 2.95
CA SER A 241 -18.91 -5.89 2.04
C SER A 241 -19.12 -4.46 2.52
N LYS A 242 -19.42 -3.54 1.59
CA LYS A 242 -19.80 -2.16 1.89
C LYS A 242 -21.03 -2.13 2.82
N SER A 243 -22.05 -2.93 2.51
CA SER A 243 -23.25 -3.02 3.31
C SER A 243 -22.95 -3.34 4.76
N ARG A 244 -22.06 -4.31 5.03
CA ARG A 244 -21.65 -4.66 6.38
C ARG A 244 -20.83 -3.56 7.06
N ILE A 245 -19.93 -2.88 6.33
CA ILE A 245 -19.21 -1.72 6.89
C ILE A 245 -20.19 -0.65 7.35
N LEU A 246 -21.17 -0.29 6.51
CA LEU A 246 -22.16 0.73 6.85
C LEU A 246 -23.01 0.34 8.05
N GLU A 247 -23.45 -0.92 8.11
CA GLU A 247 -24.20 -1.46 9.25
C GLU A 247 -23.41 -1.35 10.56
N GLU A 248 -22.17 -1.82 10.57
CA GLU A 248 -21.29 -1.77 11.74
C GLU A 248 -21.00 -0.31 12.18
N MET A 249 -20.77 0.60 11.23
CA MET A 249 -20.51 2.00 11.56
C MET A 249 -21.76 2.73 12.05
N SER A 250 -22.93 2.46 11.47
CA SER A 250 -24.19 3.00 11.98
C SER A 250 -24.46 2.51 13.41
N ASN A 251 -24.27 1.22 13.68
CA ASN A 251 -24.51 0.64 15.00
C ASN A 251 -23.55 1.15 16.09
N ARG A 252 -22.27 1.41 15.73
CA ARG A 252 -21.23 1.79 16.70
C ARG A 252 -21.10 3.29 16.92
N PHE A 253 -21.38 4.08 15.88
CA PHE A 253 -21.09 5.52 15.86
C PHE A 253 -22.34 6.38 15.57
N ASP A 254 -23.52 5.76 15.51
CA ASP A 254 -24.77 6.45 15.18
C ASP A 254 -24.71 7.20 13.84
N LEU A 255 -23.99 6.61 12.86
CA LEU A 255 -23.79 7.21 11.55
C LEU A 255 -25.07 7.16 10.72
N GLU A 256 -25.60 8.32 10.35
CA GLU A 256 -26.71 8.42 9.40
C GLU A 256 -26.18 8.21 7.97
N VAL A 257 -26.74 7.23 7.26
CA VAL A 257 -26.37 6.91 5.88
C VAL A 257 -27.49 7.31 4.94
N GLU A 258 -27.15 8.09 3.90
CA GLU A 258 -28.05 8.48 2.83
C GLU A 258 -27.65 7.76 1.53
N ILE A 259 -28.56 6.95 1.00
CA ILE A 259 -28.33 6.24 -0.27
C ILE A 259 -28.93 7.07 -1.42
N ILE A 260 -28.10 7.39 -2.40
CA ILE A 260 -28.50 8.09 -3.61
C ILE A 260 -28.35 7.21 -4.84
N ASP A 261 -28.97 7.61 -5.95
CA ASP A 261 -28.88 6.87 -7.21
C ASP A 261 -27.41 6.75 -7.68
N LYS A 262 -27.06 5.58 -8.20
CA LYS A 262 -25.74 5.25 -8.74
C LYS A 262 -25.27 6.27 -9.78
N ASP A 263 -26.16 6.76 -10.65
CA ASP A 263 -25.81 7.69 -11.74
C ASP A 263 -25.44 9.09 -11.23
N ALA A 264 -25.83 9.42 -10.00
CA ALA A 264 -25.46 10.66 -9.32
C ALA A 264 -24.11 10.58 -8.59
N PHE A 265 -23.46 9.40 -8.55
CA PHE A 265 -22.24 9.15 -7.79
C PHE A 265 -21.08 8.72 -8.69
N SER A 266 -20.01 9.51 -8.72
CA SER A 266 -18.76 9.15 -9.42
C SER A 266 -17.73 8.57 -8.47
N SER A 267 -17.22 7.37 -8.78
CA SER A 267 -16.09 6.81 -8.03
C SER A 267 -14.77 7.27 -8.65
N PRO A 268 -13.89 7.94 -7.89
CA PRO A 268 -12.59 8.42 -8.41
C PRO A 268 -11.66 7.31 -8.91
N THR A 269 -11.83 6.08 -8.41
CA THR A 269 -10.99 4.91 -8.75
C THR A 269 -11.68 3.90 -9.67
N GLY A 270 -12.84 4.29 -10.26
CA GLY A 270 -13.69 3.38 -10.99
C GLY A 270 -14.43 2.39 -10.08
N PHE A 271 -15.44 1.72 -10.65
CA PHE A 271 -16.20 0.71 -9.92
C PHE A 271 -15.49 -0.65 -10.02
N LYS A 272 -15.19 -1.25 -8.89
CA LYS A 272 -14.63 -2.60 -8.75
C LYS A 272 -15.49 -3.37 -7.75
N LYS A 273 -16.20 -4.42 -8.21
CA LYS A 273 -17.14 -5.16 -7.36
C LYS A 273 -16.41 -5.95 -6.27
N ASN A 274 -15.38 -6.72 -6.64
CA ASN A 274 -14.66 -7.63 -5.73
C ASN A 274 -13.15 -7.34 -5.75
N TYR A 275 -12.74 -6.21 -5.14
CA TYR A 275 -11.34 -5.79 -5.16
C TYR A 275 -10.56 -6.46 -4.02
N TYR A 276 -10.26 -7.73 -4.20
CA TYR A 276 -9.45 -8.56 -3.29
C TYR A 276 -8.95 -9.83 -3.99
N SER A 277 -8.05 -10.55 -3.33
CA SER A 277 -7.46 -11.79 -3.84
C SER A 277 -7.85 -13.01 -2.98
N ILE A 278 -8.01 -14.14 -3.66
CA ILE A 278 -8.14 -15.45 -3.04
C ILE A 278 -6.86 -16.28 -3.12
N SER A 279 -5.78 -15.73 -3.66
CA SER A 279 -4.46 -16.36 -3.64
C SER A 279 -3.98 -16.59 -2.21
N ARG A 280 -3.36 -17.75 -1.98
CA ARG A 280 -2.73 -18.10 -0.70
C ARG A 280 -1.23 -18.34 -0.87
N LYS A 281 -0.64 -17.76 -1.89
CA LYS A 281 0.78 -17.90 -2.23
C LYS A 281 1.70 -17.45 -1.11
N THR A 282 1.27 -16.50 -0.26
CA THR A 282 2.00 -16.03 0.93
C THR A 282 2.26 -17.12 1.97
N ALA A 283 1.60 -18.28 1.88
CA ALA A 283 1.96 -19.45 2.68
C ALA A 283 3.42 -19.88 2.48
N LYS A 284 4.01 -19.61 1.29
CA LYS A 284 5.43 -19.86 1.00
C LYS A 284 6.39 -19.10 1.93
N ILE A 285 5.94 -17.96 2.45
CA ILE A 285 6.68 -17.12 3.40
C ILE A 285 6.06 -17.17 4.80
N SER A 286 5.33 -18.25 5.10
CA SER A 286 4.73 -18.53 6.42
C SER A 286 3.76 -17.44 6.91
N TYR A 287 3.11 -16.72 6.00
CA TYR A 287 2.12 -15.70 6.36
C TYR A 287 0.73 -16.31 6.46
N GLU A 288 0.09 -16.08 7.60
CA GLU A 288 -1.30 -16.40 7.88
C GLU A 288 -1.95 -15.24 8.66
N PRO A 289 -2.96 -14.56 8.08
CA PRO A 289 -3.62 -13.44 8.75
C PRO A 289 -4.49 -13.91 9.90
N LYS A 290 -4.53 -13.13 10.98
CA LYS A 290 -5.31 -13.40 12.19
C LYS A 290 -6.63 -12.62 12.24
N TYR A 291 -6.66 -11.46 11.57
CA TYR A 291 -7.77 -10.52 11.64
C TYR A 291 -8.53 -10.48 10.31
N SER A 292 -9.86 -10.39 10.41
CA SER A 292 -10.73 -10.05 9.28
C SER A 292 -10.70 -8.54 9.00
N SER A 293 -11.17 -8.17 7.81
CA SER A 293 -11.36 -6.78 7.40
C SER A 293 -12.38 -6.05 8.25
#